data_e453c5a791a5738d018a10093063c67b
#
_entry.id   e453c5a791a5738d018a10093063c67b
#
_cell.length_a   1.000
_cell.length_b   1.000
_cell.length_c   1.000
_cell.angle_alpha   90.00
_cell.angle_beta   90.00
_cell.angle_gamma   90.00
#
_symmetry.space_group_name_H-M   'P 1'
#
loop_
_entity.id
_entity.type
_entity.pdbx_description
1 polymer ?
#
loop_
_entity_poly.entity_id
_entity_poly.type
_entity_poly.pdbx_seq_one_letter_code
_entity_poly.pdbx_strand_id
1 'polypeptide(L)'
;ADRVIMQRPAYVGITLFTVGVWNASKIAQKIKDAIPEVVIVVGGPHISSMGYETMERFPSFDYGVVGEGEHTLTALLETLDKRGDLSALPGILYREGPFLRQTSGRTINKTLDDLPIPAWDLLPDFPRKYKPAVYDYPRGPVASIAASRGCPFHCKFCDTSTFGAKVRHYSPIKVFEMMKQLHENYGVQHIMFVDDLFLANKVRVTALCNMIIESGLKMTWSCSARVDT
;
A
#
# COMPACT_ATOMS: atom_id res chain seq x y z
N ALA A 1 16.60 -11.04 -0.15
CA ALA A 1 17.85 -10.27 0.00
C ALA A 1 18.76 -10.42 -1.23
N ASP A 2 19.11 -11.65 -1.67
CA ASP A 2 20.15 -11.89 -2.69
C ASP A 2 19.90 -11.17 -4.02
N ARG A 3 18.68 -11.17 -4.54
CA ARG A 3 18.33 -10.41 -5.76
C ARG A 3 18.54 -8.89 -5.60
N VAL A 4 18.24 -8.35 -4.42
CA VAL A 4 18.46 -6.92 -4.12
C VAL A 4 19.95 -6.63 -4.04
N ILE A 5 20.70 -7.48 -3.37
CA ILE A 5 22.16 -7.36 -3.25
C ILE A 5 22.83 -7.37 -4.62
N MET A 6 22.40 -8.22 -5.54
CA MET A 6 22.89 -8.25 -6.91
C MET A 6 22.62 -6.97 -7.70
N GLN A 7 21.50 -6.31 -7.45
CA GLN A 7 21.10 -5.07 -8.14
C GLN A 7 21.76 -3.81 -7.58
N ARG A 8 22.31 -3.89 -6.34
CA ARG A 8 22.94 -2.76 -5.63
C ARG A 8 22.15 -1.45 -5.69
N PRO A 9 20.87 -1.44 -5.29
CA PRO A 9 20.06 -0.22 -5.34
C PRO A 9 20.53 0.78 -4.27
N ALA A 10 20.31 2.09 -4.51
CA ALA A 10 20.51 3.12 -3.51
C ALA A 10 19.46 3.07 -2.40
N TYR A 11 18.22 2.73 -2.76
CA TYR A 11 17.06 2.68 -1.85
C TYR A 11 16.38 1.31 -1.91
N VAL A 12 15.94 0.82 -0.74
CA VAL A 12 15.12 -0.38 -0.63
C VAL A 12 13.87 -0.07 0.18
N GLY A 13 12.70 -0.17 -0.44
CA GLY A 13 11.41 -0.04 0.24
C GLY A 13 10.88 -1.38 0.73
N ILE A 14 10.43 -1.46 1.97
CA ILE A 14 9.82 -2.67 2.55
C ILE A 14 8.48 -2.32 3.19
N THR A 15 7.41 -2.92 2.67
CA THR A 15 6.09 -2.85 3.32
C THR A 15 6.04 -3.82 4.49
N LEU A 16 5.66 -3.31 5.67
CA LEU A 16 5.60 -4.09 6.91
C LEU A 16 4.18 -4.40 7.37
N PHE A 17 3.93 -5.69 7.55
CA PHE A 17 2.83 -6.21 8.35
C PHE A 17 3.40 -6.79 9.64
N THR A 18 2.65 -6.74 10.75
CA THR A 18 3.12 -7.15 12.08
C THR A 18 3.72 -8.56 12.11
N VAL A 19 3.10 -9.50 11.41
CA VAL A 19 3.58 -10.90 11.32
C VAL A 19 4.91 -11.04 10.59
N GLY A 20 5.29 -10.05 9.75
CA GLY A 20 6.48 -10.09 8.90
C GLY A 20 7.69 -9.30 9.41
N VAL A 21 7.54 -8.50 10.47
CA VAL A 21 8.55 -7.51 10.91
C VAL A 21 9.92 -8.15 11.19
N TRP A 22 9.96 -9.27 11.91
CA TRP A 22 11.20 -9.98 12.19
C TRP A 22 11.92 -10.48 10.93
N ASN A 23 11.18 -11.02 9.98
CA ASN A 23 11.77 -11.47 8.73
C ASN A 23 12.26 -10.27 7.90
N ALA A 24 11.50 -9.19 7.87
CA ALA A 24 11.90 -7.96 7.19
C ALA A 24 13.16 -7.36 7.79
N SER A 25 13.30 -7.33 9.12
CA SER A 25 14.51 -6.81 9.78
C SER A 25 15.75 -7.66 9.47
N LYS A 26 15.61 -9.00 9.43
CA LYS A 26 16.70 -9.90 9.01
C LYS A 26 17.08 -9.69 7.55
N ILE A 27 16.10 -9.47 6.67
CA ILE A 27 16.34 -9.17 5.25
C ILE A 27 17.09 -7.83 5.13
N ALA A 28 16.61 -6.80 5.82
CA ALA A 28 17.23 -5.48 5.82
C ALA A 28 18.66 -5.54 6.34
N GLN A 29 18.91 -6.26 7.45
CA GLN A 29 20.26 -6.44 7.99
C GLN A 29 21.17 -7.13 7.00
N LYS A 30 20.74 -8.24 6.40
CA LYS A 30 21.52 -8.95 5.37
C LYS A 30 21.86 -8.07 4.16
N ILE A 31 20.95 -7.18 3.76
CA ILE A 31 21.22 -6.24 2.67
C ILE A 31 22.25 -5.21 3.10
N LYS A 32 22.11 -4.62 4.31
CA LYS A 32 23.06 -3.66 4.85
C LYS A 32 24.46 -4.23 5.07
N ASP A 33 24.56 -5.48 5.49
CA ASP A 33 25.86 -6.17 5.65
C ASP A 33 26.60 -6.29 4.31
N ALA A 34 25.85 -6.44 3.21
CA ALA A 34 26.40 -6.55 1.85
C ALA A 34 26.56 -5.19 1.14
N ILE A 35 25.73 -4.23 1.46
CA ILE A 35 25.68 -2.88 0.88
C ILE A 35 25.48 -1.88 2.03
N PRO A 36 26.54 -1.49 2.75
CA PRO A 36 26.41 -0.62 3.94
C PRO A 36 25.77 0.74 3.67
N GLU A 37 25.96 1.27 2.47
CA GLU A 37 25.44 2.57 2.02
C GLU A 37 23.96 2.55 1.63
N VAL A 38 23.32 1.39 1.48
CA VAL A 38 21.92 1.29 1.08
C VAL A 38 20.99 1.95 2.12
N VAL A 39 20.01 2.67 1.64
CA VAL A 39 18.97 3.25 2.50
C VAL A 39 17.76 2.33 2.53
N ILE A 40 17.38 1.89 3.74
CA ILE A 40 16.18 1.06 3.94
C ILE A 40 15.03 1.93 4.44
N VAL A 41 14.00 2.04 3.61
CA VAL A 41 12.75 2.75 3.95
C VAL A 41 11.66 1.73 4.24
N VAL A 42 11.02 1.83 5.41
CA VAL A 42 9.92 0.95 5.79
C VAL A 42 8.60 1.72 5.87
N GLY A 43 7.51 1.06 5.51
CA GLY A 43 6.17 1.64 5.55
C GLY A 43 5.10 0.57 5.76
N GLY A 44 3.85 0.93 5.51
CA GLY A 44 2.71 0.01 5.61
C GLY A 44 2.03 -0.01 6.97
N PRO A 45 1.05 -0.93 7.17
CA PRO A 45 0.17 -0.90 8.35
C PRO A 45 0.92 -0.99 9.68
N HIS A 46 1.98 -1.80 9.75
CA HIS A 46 2.73 -1.95 10.99
C HIS A 46 3.46 -0.66 11.40
N ILE A 47 4.10 0.03 10.45
CA ILE A 47 4.78 1.30 10.72
C ILE A 47 3.77 2.40 11.06
N SER A 48 2.59 2.37 10.45
CA SER A 48 1.52 3.33 10.75
C SER A 48 0.99 3.20 12.18
N SER A 49 1.04 1.99 12.76
CA SER A 49 0.53 1.64 14.09
C SER A 49 1.61 1.67 15.17
N MET A 50 2.80 1.11 14.88
CA MET A 50 3.88 0.83 15.85
C MET A 50 5.24 1.32 15.32
N GLY A 51 5.24 2.45 14.60
CA GLY A 51 6.44 2.90 13.87
C GLY A 51 7.60 3.23 14.77
N TYR A 52 7.36 3.98 15.85
CA TYR A 52 8.42 4.43 16.75
C TYR A 52 9.13 3.25 17.42
N GLU A 53 8.39 2.35 18.05
CA GLU A 53 8.91 1.16 18.73
C GLU A 53 9.62 0.20 17.76
N THR A 54 9.10 0.12 16.53
CA THR A 54 9.69 -0.70 15.49
C THR A 54 11.04 -0.15 15.04
N MET A 55 11.11 1.15 14.78
CA MET A 55 12.35 1.80 14.38
C MET A 55 13.38 1.79 15.51
N GLU A 56 12.94 1.95 16.77
CA GLU A 56 13.82 1.85 17.93
C GLU A 56 14.44 0.45 18.05
N ARG A 57 13.63 -0.59 17.88
CA ARG A 57 14.04 -1.99 18.04
C ARG A 57 14.91 -2.52 16.88
N PHE A 58 14.74 -2.00 15.67
CA PHE A 58 15.40 -2.52 14.47
C PHE A 58 16.26 -1.44 13.79
N PRO A 59 17.55 -1.30 14.19
CA PRO A 59 18.44 -0.27 13.64
C PRO A 59 18.73 -0.40 12.15
N SER A 60 18.45 -1.57 11.54
CA SER A 60 18.60 -1.80 10.11
C SER A 60 17.61 -1.04 9.23
N PHE A 61 16.55 -0.48 9.83
CA PHE A 61 15.61 0.42 9.16
C PHE A 61 16.07 1.87 9.35
N ASP A 62 16.30 2.59 8.25
CA ASP A 62 16.78 3.98 8.31
C ASP A 62 15.64 4.98 8.42
N TYR A 63 14.57 4.78 7.63
CA TYR A 63 13.42 5.67 7.57
C TYR A 63 12.12 4.89 7.66
N GLY A 64 11.13 5.47 8.36
CA GLY A 64 9.76 4.98 8.42
C GLY A 64 8.80 5.97 7.78
N VAL A 65 7.83 5.48 6.99
CA VAL A 65 6.74 6.27 6.41
C VAL A 65 5.42 5.87 7.04
N VAL A 66 4.77 6.82 7.71
CA VAL A 66 3.53 6.62 8.48
C VAL A 66 2.31 7.01 7.65
N GLY A 67 1.32 6.13 7.57
CA GLY A 67 0.07 6.39 6.83
C GLY A 67 0.21 6.10 5.33
N GLU A 68 -0.34 7.00 4.51
CA GLU A 68 -0.33 6.88 3.05
C GLU A 68 1.02 7.33 2.48
N GLY A 69 1.69 6.43 1.78
CA GLY A 69 3.08 6.62 1.37
C GLY A 69 3.28 7.35 0.05
N GLU A 70 2.26 7.49 -0.79
CA GLU A 70 2.43 7.93 -2.18
C GLU A 70 3.16 9.28 -2.31
N HIS A 71 2.73 10.28 -1.55
CA HIS A 71 3.39 11.59 -1.55
C HIS A 71 4.57 11.64 -0.59
N THR A 72 4.42 11.06 0.60
CA THR A 72 5.46 11.12 1.64
C THR A 72 6.73 10.39 1.21
N LEU A 73 6.61 9.20 0.61
CA LEU A 73 7.78 8.45 0.12
C LEU A 73 8.50 9.21 -1.00
N THR A 74 7.76 9.74 -1.97
CA THR A 74 8.36 10.51 -3.07
C THR A 74 9.10 11.73 -2.54
N ALA A 75 8.47 12.52 -1.66
CA ALA A 75 9.09 13.68 -1.05
C ALA A 75 10.31 13.31 -0.18
N LEU A 76 10.27 12.18 0.53
CA LEU A 76 11.40 11.67 1.31
C LEU A 76 12.59 11.36 0.41
N LEU A 77 12.41 10.60 -0.67
CA LEU A 77 13.48 10.22 -1.59
C LEU A 77 14.09 11.47 -2.25
N GLU A 78 13.27 12.41 -2.72
CA GLU A 78 13.74 13.67 -3.30
C GLU A 78 14.54 14.52 -2.30
N THR A 79 14.09 14.55 -1.03
CA THR A 79 14.78 15.29 0.03
C THR A 79 16.12 14.65 0.36
N LEU A 80 16.20 13.33 0.40
CA LEU A 80 17.43 12.59 0.63
C LEU A 80 18.44 12.82 -0.52
N ASP A 81 18.00 12.76 -1.76
CA ASP A 81 18.86 13.00 -2.93
C ASP A 81 19.43 14.42 -2.94
N LYS A 82 18.65 15.40 -2.49
CA LYS A 82 19.05 16.82 -2.38
C LYS A 82 19.79 17.14 -1.07
N ARG A 83 19.92 16.20 -0.15
CA ARG A 83 20.42 16.41 1.23
C ARG A 83 19.69 17.54 1.94
N GLY A 84 18.37 17.59 1.76
CA GLY A 84 17.49 18.61 2.32
C GLY A 84 17.08 18.34 3.76
N ASP A 85 16.25 19.23 4.31
CA ASP A 85 15.74 19.14 5.67
C ASP A 85 14.55 18.16 5.75
N LEU A 86 14.73 17.10 6.52
CA LEU A 86 13.71 16.08 6.77
C LEU A 86 12.63 16.53 7.75
N SER A 87 12.91 17.50 8.61
CA SER A 87 12.00 17.93 9.67
C SER A 87 10.69 18.54 9.12
N ALA A 88 10.74 19.06 7.91
CA ALA A 88 9.59 19.64 7.21
C ALA A 88 8.65 18.58 6.56
N LEU A 89 9.09 17.33 6.43
CA LEU A 89 8.28 16.29 5.81
C LEU A 89 7.29 15.71 6.82
N PRO A 90 5.98 15.66 6.51
CA PRO A 90 5.00 15.07 7.42
C PRO A 90 5.04 13.54 7.40
N GLY A 91 4.86 12.91 8.56
CA GLY A 91 4.64 11.48 8.68
C GLY A 91 5.86 10.61 8.40
N ILE A 92 7.05 11.06 8.77
CA ILE A 92 8.27 10.25 8.69
C ILE A 92 8.88 9.99 10.06
N LEU A 93 9.56 8.86 10.16
CA LEU A 93 10.46 8.48 11.23
C LEU A 93 11.87 8.40 10.68
N TYR A 94 12.85 8.99 11.37
CA TYR A 94 14.25 8.98 10.94
C TYR A 94 15.20 9.14 12.14
N ARG A 95 16.47 8.82 11.95
CA ARG A 95 17.50 8.98 12.98
C ARG A 95 18.29 10.26 12.77
N GLU A 96 18.44 10.99 13.86
CA GLU A 96 19.32 12.15 13.94
C GLU A 96 20.38 11.87 15.02
N GLY A 97 21.56 11.42 14.57
CA GLY A 97 22.56 10.86 15.47
C GLY A 97 22.00 9.65 16.24
N PRO A 98 22.09 9.63 17.58
CA PRO A 98 21.56 8.53 18.39
C PRO A 98 20.02 8.61 18.61
N PHE A 99 19.39 9.71 18.25
CA PHE A 99 17.98 9.97 18.56
C PHE A 99 17.07 9.56 17.40
N LEU A 100 15.98 8.88 17.72
CA LEU A 100 14.88 8.65 16.79
C LEU A 100 13.94 9.86 16.81
N ARG A 101 13.67 10.40 15.62
CA ARG A 101 12.76 11.52 15.40
C ARG A 101 11.51 11.03 14.68
N GLN A 102 10.39 11.63 15.05
CA GLN A 102 9.14 11.48 14.31
C GLN A 102 8.59 12.87 14.01
N THR A 103 8.32 13.14 12.75
CA THR A 103 7.69 14.39 12.35
C THR A 103 6.20 14.36 12.60
N SER A 104 5.61 15.53 12.82
CA SER A 104 4.17 15.66 13.06
C SER A 104 3.35 15.44 11.80
N GLY A 105 2.11 14.99 11.99
CA GLY A 105 1.16 14.79 10.91
C GLY A 105 1.40 13.51 10.11
N ARG A 106 0.60 13.34 9.10
CA ARG A 106 0.71 12.34 8.03
C ARG A 106 -0.02 12.86 6.81
N THR A 107 0.45 12.52 5.64
CA THR A 107 -0.23 12.87 4.40
C THR A 107 -1.47 11.98 4.24
N ILE A 108 -2.59 12.60 3.92
CA ILE A 108 -3.83 11.91 3.57
C ILE A 108 -4.25 12.36 2.17
N ASN A 109 -4.35 11.43 1.25
CA ASN A 109 -4.83 11.70 -0.10
C ASN A 109 -6.33 12.00 -0.07
N LYS A 110 -6.70 13.27 -0.18
CA LYS A 110 -8.10 13.71 -0.09
C LYS A 110 -8.93 13.22 -1.29
N THR A 111 -8.33 13.24 -2.48
CA THR A 111 -8.92 12.80 -3.75
C THR A 111 -8.12 11.62 -4.26
N LEU A 112 -8.69 10.41 -4.19
CA LEU A 112 -7.98 9.21 -4.63
C LEU A 112 -7.78 9.16 -6.15
N ASP A 113 -8.65 9.79 -6.92
CA ASP A 113 -8.56 9.83 -8.39
C ASP A 113 -7.31 10.57 -8.91
N ASP A 114 -6.71 11.44 -8.08
CA ASP A 114 -5.46 12.13 -8.41
C ASP A 114 -4.25 11.17 -8.37
N LEU A 115 -4.40 10.00 -7.73
CA LEU A 115 -3.35 9.01 -7.71
C LEU A 115 -3.26 8.30 -9.07
N PRO A 116 -2.04 7.99 -9.53
CA PRO A 116 -1.86 7.21 -10.73
C PRO A 116 -2.46 5.79 -10.54
N ILE A 117 -2.78 5.16 -11.66
CA ILE A 117 -3.11 3.74 -11.67
C ILE A 117 -1.87 2.95 -11.20
N PRO A 118 -2.06 1.90 -10.37
CA PRO A 118 -0.93 1.09 -9.91
C PRO A 118 -0.09 0.54 -11.07
N ALA A 119 1.22 0.60 -10.93
CA ALA A 119 2.19 0.17 -11.95
C ALA A 119 2.34 -1.37 -11.96
N TRP A 120 1.30 -2.08 -12.38
CA TRP A 120 1.31 -3.56 -12.48
C TRP A 120 2.35 -4.10 -13.45
N ASP A 121 2.76 -3.31 -14.42
CA ASP A 121 3.84 -3.60 -15.38
C ASP A 121 5.22 -3.76 -14.73
N LEU A 122 5.43 -3.13 -13.56
CA LEU A 122 6.65 -3.29 -12.77
C LEU A 122 6.69 -4.59 -11.96
N LEU A 123 5.59 -5.35 -11.89
CA LEU A 123 5.51 -6.61 -11.16
C LEU A 123 5.94 -7.78 -12.06
N PRO A 124 7.10 -8.43 -11.78
CA PRO A 124 7.56 -9.54 -12.63
C PRO A 124 6.56 -10.70 -12.66
N ASP A 125 6.18 -11.14 -13.86
CA ASP A 125 5.23 -12.24 -14.08
C ASP A 125 3.82 -12.03 -13.48
N PHE A 126 3.41 -10.76 -13.34
CA PHE A 126 2.05 -10.45 -12.94
C PHE A 126 1.04 -10.87 -14.04
N PRO A 127 -0.12 -11.43 -13.68
CA PRO A 127 -0.59 -11.77 -12.33
C PRO A 127 -0.23 -13.20 -11.87
N ARG A 128 0.48 -13.99 -12.68
CA ARG A 128 0.69 -15.44 -12.45
C ARG A 128 1.36 -15.76 -11.13
N LYS A 129 2.33 -14.95 -10.70
CA LYS A 129 3.06 -15.13 -9.44
C LYS A 129 2.38 -14.48 -8.23
N TYR A 130 1.37 -13.64 -8.47
CA TYR A 130 0.68 -12.87 -7.42
C TYR A 130 -0.69 -13.47 -7.14
N LYS A 131 -0.69 -14.69 -6.61
CA LYS A 131 -1.94 -15.34 -6.21
C LYS A 131 -2.41 -14.74 -4.89
N PRO A 132 -3.67 -14.29 -4.79
CA PRO A 132 -4.22 -13.88 -3.50
C PRO A 132 -4.18 -15.06 -2.54
N ALA A 133 -4.02 -14.74 -1.23
CA ALA A 133 -4.14 -15.74 -0.20
C ALA A 133 -5.51 -16.40 -0.36
N VAL A 134 -5.45 -17.70 -0.50
CA VAL A 134 -6.53 -18.65 -0.68
C VAL A 134 -7.88 -18.13 -0.27
N TYR A 135 -8.80 -17.96 -1.21
CA TYR A 135 -10.21 -18.27 -0.97
C TYR A 135 -10.96 -18.11 -2.27
N ASP A 136 -11.82 -19.01 -2.52
CA ASP A 136 -12.91 -19.06 -3.51
C ASP A 136 -13.07 -17.88 -4.45
N TYR A 137 -12.17 -17.78 -5.40
CA TYR A 137 -12.43 -17.01 -6.60
C TYR A 137 -12.84 -17.95 -7.74
N PRO A 138 -13.97 -17.67 -8.39
CA PRO A 138 -14.54 -18.62 -9.37
C PRO A 138 -13.72 -18.74 -10.65
N ARG A 139 -12.82 -17.80 -10.92
CA ARG A 139 -12.00 -17.73 -12.13
C ARG A 139 -10.65 -17.09 -11.85
N GLY A 140 -9.62 -17.54 -12.54
CA GLY A 140 -8.28 -16.95 -12.53
C GLY A 140 -7.81 -16.59 -13.92
N PRO A 141 -6.82 -15.71 -14.07
CA PRO A 141 -6.03 -15.03 -13.03
C PRO A 141 -6.79 -13.99 -12.21
N VAL A 142 -6.27 -13.70 -11.01
CA VAL A 142 -6.89 -12.79 -10.03
C VAL A 142 -5.99 -11.61 -9.74
N ALA A 143 -6.57 -10.44 -9.51
CA ALA A 143 -5.87 -9.27 -8.98
C ALA A 143 -6.67 -8.62 -7.85
N SER A 144 -5.99 -7.82 -7.03
CA SER A 144 -6.61 -7.03 -5.98
C SER A 144 -6.63 -5.55 -6.36
N ILE A 145 -7.73 -4.86 -6.01
CA ILE A 145 -7.87 -3.41 -6.11
C ILE A 145 -8.41 -2.88 -4.78
N ALA A 146 -7.82 -1.80 -4.27
CA ALA A 146 -8.44 -0.99 -3.23
C ALA A 146 -9.22 0.15 -3.90
N ALA A 147 -10.54 0.06 -3.91
CA ALA A 147 -11.43 1.05 -4.53
C ALA A 147 -11.84 2.16 -3.56
N SER A 148 -11.55 2.00 -2.27
CA SER A 148 -11.73 3.00 -1.21
C SER A 148 -10.70 2.82 -0.09
N ARG A 149 -10.58 3.81 0.77
CA ARG A 149 -9.71 3.83 1.94
C ARG A 149 -10.43 4.37 3.16
N GLY A 150 -10.20 3.74 4.30
CA GLY A 150 -10.77 4.13 5.59
C GLY A 150 -12.14 3.50 5.86
N CYS A 151 -12.48 3.43 7.14
CA CYS A 151 -13.73 2.86 7.62
C CYS A 151 -14.26 3.68 8.81
N PRO A 152 -15.55 4.10 8.81
CA PRO A 152 -16.07 4.95 9.87
C PRO A 152 -16.40 4.18 11.15
N PHE A 153 -16.32 2.86 11.13
CA PHE A 153 -16.63 2.02 12.27
C PHE A 153 -15.44 1.86 13.21
N HIS A 154 -15.74 1.67 14.50
CA HIS A 154 -14.77 1.50 15.58
C HIS A 154 -14.80 0.08 16.14
N CYS A 155 -14.67 -0.93 15.29
CA CYS A 155 -14.62 -2.32 15.72
C CYS A 155 -13.40 -2.53 16.62
N LYS A 156 -13.58 -3.12 17.81
CA LYS A 156 -12.54 -3.25 18.83
C LYS A 156 -11.30 -4.03 18.40
N PHE A 157 -11.42 -4.88 17.40
CA PHE A 157 -10.35 -5.72 16.85
C PHE A 157 -9.70 -5.14 15.59
N CYS A 158 -10.21 -4.01 15.06
CA CYS A 158 -9.78 -3.46 13.78
C CYS A 158 -8.85 -2.27 13.97
N ASP A 159 -7.71 -2.30 13.28
CA ASP A 159 -6.78 -1.18 13.21
C ASP A 159 -7.16 -0.24 12.05
N THR A 160 -7.35 1.03 12.36
CA THR A 160 -7.62 2.08 11.37
C THR A 160 -6.45 3.09 11.26
N SER A 161 -5.28 2.76 11.79
CA SER A 161 -4.13 3.66 11.86
C SER A 161 -3.61 4.10 10.48
N THR A 162 -3.75 3.28 9.45
CA THR A 162 -3.24 3.58 8.10
C THR A 162 -4.12 4.59 7.36
N PHE A 163 -5.41 4.31 7.21
CA PHE A 163 -6.31 5.10 6.37
C PHE A 163 -7.27 6.01 7.14
N GLY A 164 -7.39 5.80 8.46
CA GLY A 164 -8.27 6.58 9.34
C GLY A 164 -9.75 6.25 9.21
N ALA A 165 -10.57 7.00 9.96
CA ALA A 165 -12.01 6.77 10.04
C ALA A 165 -12.82 7.39 8.88
N LYS A 166 -12.24 8.33 8.13
CA LYS A 166 -12.95 8.97 7.01
C LYS A 166 -12.82 8.14 5.75
N VAL A 167 -13.96 7.68 5.24
CA VAL A 167 -13.99 6.93 3.98
C VAL A 167 -13.76 7.87 2.80
N ARG A 168 -12.84 7.50 1.93
CA ARG A 168 -12.53 8.17 0.65
C ARG A 168 -12.58 7.13 -0.45
N HIS A 169 -13.11 7.51 -1.60
CA HIS A 169 -13.35 6.58 -2.70
C HIS A 169 -12.64 7.05 -3.97
N TYR A 170 -12.19 6.09 -4.76
CA TYR A 170 -12.03 6.31 -6.19
C TYR A 170 -13.41 6.47 -6.83
N SER A 171 -13.52 7.27 -7.88
CA SER A 171 -14.73 7.35 -8.71
C SER A 171 -15.05 5.99 -9.36
N PRO A 172 -16.32 5.71 -9.67
CA PRO A 172 -16.69 4.51 -10.41
C PRO A 172 -15.91 4.37 -11.74
N ILE A 173 -15.68 5.49 -12.43
CA ILE A 173 -14.93 5.54 -13.69
C ILE A 173 -13.50 5.06 -13.48
N LYS A 174 -12.80 5.60 -12.48
CA LYS A 174 -11.41 5.20 -12.20
C LYS A 174 -11.28 3.73 -11.82
N VAL A 175 -12.22 3.21 -11.00
CA VAL A 175 -12.25 1.79 -10.64
C VAL A 175 -12.52 0.93 -11.88
N PHE A 176 -13.45 1.33 -12.72
CA PHE A 176 -13.76 0.63 -13.95
C PHE A 176 -12.56 0.60 -14.93
N GLU A 177 -11.85 1.72 -15.07
CA GLU A 177 -10.61 1.79 -15.86
C GLU A 177 -9.55 0.81 -15.36
N MET A 178 -9.33 0.74 -14.04
CA MET A 178 -8.42 -0.23 -13.42
C MET A 178 -8.84 -1.68 -13.72
N MET A 179 -10.13 -1.99 -13.57
CA MET A 179 -10.66 -3.33 -13.89
C MET A 179 -10.45 -3.67 -15.36
N LYS A 180 -10.78 -2.74 -16.26
CA LYS A 180 -10.62 -2.92 -17.72
C LYS A 180 -9.15 -3.14 -18.09
N GLN A 181 -8.24 -2.31 -17.59
CA GLN A 181 -6.81 -2.47 -17.82
C GLN A 181 -6.28 -3.82 -17.33
N LEU A 182 -6.68 -4.27 -16.13
CA LEU A 182 -6.30 -5.58 -15.61
C LEU A 182 -6.81 -6.72 -16.49
N HIS A 183 -8.03 -6.60 -16.99
CA HIS A 183 -8.60 -7.61 -17.88
C HIS A 183 -7.91 -7.65 -19.25
N GLU A 184 -7.81 -6.50 -19.92
CA GLU A 184 -7.31 -6.40 -21.28
C GLU A 184 -5.81 -6.63 -21.39
N ASN A 185 -5.02 -6.06 -20.48
CA ASN A 185 -3.55 -6.11 -20.57
C ASN A 185 -2.94 -7.32 -19.85
N TYR A 186 -3.63 -7.88 -18.83
CA TYR A 186 -3.07 -8.95 -18.00
C TYR A 186 -3.93 -10.21 -17.95
N GLY A 187 -5.08 -10.23 -18.64
CA GLY A 187 -5.98 -11.38 -18.69
C GLY A 187 -6.66 -11.71 -17.37
N VAL A 188 -6.73 -10.76 -16.43
CA VAL A 188 -7.38 -10.96 -15.14
C VAL A 188 -8.86 -11.25 -15.32
N GLN A 189 -9.37 -12.28 -14.64
CA GLN A 189 -10.76 -12.74 -14.74
C GLN A 189 -11.56 -12.50 -13.48
N HIS A 190 -10.88 -12.22 -12.36
CA HIS A 190 -11.52 -11.93 -11.08
C HIS A 190 -10.81 -10.81 -10.35
N ILE A 191 -11.57 -9.86 -9.81
CA ILE A 191 -11.08 -8.79 -8.95
C ILE A 191 -11.49 -9.04 -7.50
N MET A 192 -10.52 -8.96 -6.59
CA MET A 192 -10.77 -8.89 -5.16
C MET A 192 -10.68 -7.44 -4.71
N PHE A 193 -11.80 -6.83 -4.33
CA PHE A 193 -11.78 -5.53 -3.68
C PHE A 193 -11.33 -5.70 -2.23
N VAL A 194 -10.16 -5.11 -1.91
CA VAL A 194 -9.51 -5.21 -0.58
C VAL A 194 -9.78 -3.99 0.29
N ASP A 195 -10.92 -3.37 0.08
CA ASP A 195 -11.40 -2.20 0.83
C ASP A 195 -11.75 -2.58 2.27
N ASP A 196 -11.54 -1.66 3.21
CA ASP A 196 -12.03 -1.81 4.58
C ASP A 196 -13.56 -1.91 4.63
N LEU A 197 -14.26 -1.18 3.72
CA LEU A 197 -15.72 -1.21 3.58
C LEU A 197 -16.15 -0.83 2.16
N PHE A 198 -16.20 -1.79 1.25
CA PHE A 198 -16.54 -1.56 -0.16
C PHE A 198 -17.94 -0.97 -0.35
N LEU A 199 -18.91 -1.44 0.40
CA LEU A 199 -20.33 -1.04 0.28
C LEU A 199 -20.69 0.27 1.02
N ALA A 200 -19.72 1.02 1.55
CA ALA A 200 -19.98 2.27 2.27
C ALA A 200 -20.80 3.31 1.48
N ASN A 201 -20.72 3.26 0.15
CA ASN A 201 -21.48 4.15 -0.74
C ASN A 201 -22.19 3.34 -1.82
N LYS A 202 -23.48 3.06 -1.58
CA LYS A 202 -24.33 2.26 -2.48
C LYS A 202 -24.49 2.89 -3.87
N VAL A 203 -24.62 4.21 -3.95
CA VAL A 203 -24.76 4.94 -5.23
C VAL A 203 -23.50 4.71 -6.10
N ARG A 204 -22.33 4.83 -5.51
CA ARG A 204 -21.06 4.56 -6.20
C ARG A 204 -20.95 3.12 -6.70
N VAL A 205 -21.31 2.16 -5.85
CA VAL A 205 -21.25 0.74 -6.21
C VAL A 205 -22.24 0.42 -7.32
N THR A 206 -23.46 0.94 -7.25
CA THR A 206 -24.47 0.77 -8.32
C THR A 206 -23.98 1.36 -9.64
N ALA A 207 -23.37 2.55 -9.62
CA ALA A 207 -22.80 3.16 -10.82
C ALA A 207 -21.69 2.28 -11.44
N LEU A 208 -20.79 1.74 -10.61
CA LEU A 208 -19.77 0.80 -11.08
C LEU A 208 -20.37 -0.47 -11.70
N CYS A 209 -21.38 -1.06 -11.04
CA CYS A 209 -22.06 -2.25 -11.57
C CYS A 209 -22.72 -1.97 -12.92
N ASN A 210 -23.39 -0.82 -13.08
CA ASN A 210 -24.00 -0.43 -14.34
C ASN A 210 -22.94 -0.30 -15.46
N MET A 211 -21.80 0.34 -15.19
CA MET A 211 -20.70 0.45 -16.15
C MET A 211 -20.17 -0.93 -16.57
N ILE A 212 -20.01 -1.87 -15.62
CA ILE A 212 -19.59 -3.24 -15.93
C ILE A 212 -20.61 -3.95 -16.85
N ILE A 213 -21.90 -3.81 -16.54
CA ILE A 213 -22.98 -4.44 -17.31
C ILE A 213 -23.05 -3.84 -18.72
N GLU A 214 -23.08 -2.51 -18.84
CA GLU A 214 -23.17 -1.79 -20.12
C GLU A 214 -21.97 -2.05 -21.04
N SER A 215 -20.77 -2.19 -20.46
CA SER A 215 -19.55 -2.50 -21.22
C SER A 215 -19.47 -3.95 -21.72
N GLY A 216 -20.26 -4.85 -21.16
CA GLY A 216 -20.15 -6.29 -21.42
C GLY A 216 -18.87 -6.93 -20.85
N LEU A 217 -18.16 -6.29 -19.95
CA LEU A 217 -16.93 -6.79 -19.34
C LEU A 217 -17.19 -8.10 -18.58
N LYS A 218 -16.63 -9.20 -19.08
CA LYS A 218 -16.84 -10.55 -18.54
C LYS A 218 -15.87 -10.87 -17.40
N MET A 219 -16.03 -10.22 -16.30
CA MET A 219 -15.25 -10.44 -15.08
C MET A 219 -16.17 -10.79 -13.90
N THR A 220 -15.61 -11.50 -12.92
CA THR A 220 -16.22 -11.64 -11.60
C THR A 220 -15.46 -10.79 -10.60
N TRP A 221 -16.09 -10.46 -9.50
CA TRP A 221 -15.44 -9.75 -8.39
C TRP A 221 -16.03 -10.13 -7.04
N SER A 222 -15.25 -9.92 -6.01
CA SER A 222 -15.62 -10.11 -4.61
C SER A 222 -15.20 -8.90 -3.78
N CYS A 223 -15.88 -8.68 -2.66
CA CYS A 223 -15.55 -7.63 -1.70
C CYS A 223 -15.88 -8.06 -0.28
N SER A 224 -15.30 -7.36 0.69
CA SER A 224 -15.72 -7.45 2.09
C SER A 224 -16.77 -6.39 2.39
N ALA A 225 -17.78 -6.77 3.15
CA ALA A 225 -18.85 -5.91 3.59
C ALA A 225 -19.32 -6.28 5.00
N ARG A 226 -19.96 -5.34 5.68
CA ARG A 226 -20.69 -5.62 6.91
C ARG A 226 -22.09 -6.10 6.56
N VAL A 227 -22.67 -6.94 7.43
CA VAL A 227 -24.03 -7.47 7.21
C VAL A 227 -25.12 -6.40 7.39
N ASP A 228 -24.79 -5.27 7.97
CA ASP A 228 -25.68 -4.14 8.26
C ASP A 228 -25.49 -2.95 7.30
N THR A 229 -24.74 -3.10 6.20
CA THR A 229 -24.50 -2.05 5.18
C THR A 229 -25.16 -2.33 3.84
#